data_6e32408b4d6bfa6ac514772134e457c8
#
_entry.id   6e32408b4d6bfa6ac514772134e457c8
#
_cell.length_a   1.000
_cell.length_b   1.000
_cell.length_c   1.000
_cell.angle_alpha   90.00
_cell.angle_beta   90.00
_cell.angle_gamma   90.00
#
_symmetry.space_group_name_H-M   'P 1'
#
loop_
_entity.id
_entity.type
_entity.pdbx_description
1 polymer ?
#
loop_
_entity_poly.entity_id
_entity_poly.type
_entity_poly.pdbx_seq_one_letter_code
_entity_poly.pdbx_strand_id
1 'polypeptide(L)'
;MSDSKHVTYEDAGVDTAEGGRAADAIKQMVKDTNRPEVIGGIGGFGGLFSAAALKDMEDPILISGTDGVGTKLVLAQIMDRHETVGQDLVAMCVNDILASGAEPLFFLDYVAIGHIEAEHMAKIIKGVADGCKLAGCALVGGEMAEHPGVMAPADYDLAGFTVGVVDRPKMLDPANVRPGDVILGLPSTGVHSNGYSLVRKVIGVDGI
;
A
#
# COMPACT_ATOMS: atom_id res chain seq x y z
N MET A 1 -48.28 -11.69 15.94
CA MET A 1 -46.86 -12.06 15.87
C MET A 1 -46.27 -11.20 14.80
N SER A 2 -45.44 -10.22 15.15
CA SER A 2 -44.79 -9.34 14.19
C SER A 2 -43.66 -10.16 13.54
N ASP A 3 -43.72 -10.32 12.24
CA ASP A 3 -42.62 -10.85 11.43
C ASP A 3 -41.40 -9.93 11.66
N SER A 4 -40.51 -10.35 12.52
CA SER A 4 -39.23 -9.67 12.66
C SER A 4 -38.47 -9.93 11.37
N LYS A 5 -38.46 -8.95 10.44
CA LYS A 5 -37.58 -8.98 9.25
C LYS A 5 -36.17 -9.23 9.77
N HIS A 6 -35.58 -10.33 9.37
CA HIS A 6 -34.17 -10.63 9.68
C HIS A 6 -33.33 -9.65 8.87
N VAL A 7 -32.73 -8.67 9.56
CA VAL A 7 -31.83 -7.69 8.92
C VAL A 7 -30.48 -8.33 8.72
N THR A 8 -29.95 -8.27 7.50
CA THR A 8 -28.66 -8.84 7.13
C THR A 8 -27.57 -7.76 7.02
N TYR A 9 -26.32 -8.16 6.89
CA TYR A 9 -25.23 -7.24 6.58
C TYR A 9 -25.41 -6.57 5.22
N GLU A 10 -25.98 -7.27 4.24
CA GLU A 10 -26.29 -6.77 2.89
C GLU A 10 -27.35 -5.65 2.99
N ASP A 11 -28.35 -5.80 3.83
CA ASP A 11 -29.34 -4.74 4.11
C ASP A 11 -28.69 -3.47 4.72
N ALA A 12 -27.54 -3.62 5.37
CA ALA A 12 -26.75 -2.54 5.94
C ALA A 12 -25.69 -1.98 4.97
N GLY A 13 -25.62 -2.49 3.73
CA GLY A 13 -24.71 -2.02 2.70
C GLY A 13 -23.34 -2.72 2.68
N VAL A 14 -23.19 -3.88 3.34
CA VAL A 14 -21.94 -4.66 3.36
C VAL A 14 -22.15 -6.01 2.67
N ASP A 15 -21.49 -6.22 1.52
CA ASP A 15 -21.52 -7.50 0.79
C ASP A 15 -20.32 -8.39 1.16
N THR A 16 -20.53 -9.27 2.14
CA THR A 16 -19.49 -10.20 2.59
C THR A 16 -19.10 -11.24 1.54
N ALA A 17 -19.98 -11.56 0.58
CA ALA A 17 -19.68 -12.49 -0.50
C ALA A 17 -18.78 -11.83 -1.54
N GLU A 18 -19.01 -10.56 -1.87
CA GLU A 18 -18.15 -9.78 -2.77
C GLU A 18 -16.77 -9.56 -2.16
N GLY A 19 -16.68 -9.27 -0.86
CA GLY A 19 -15.41 -9.21 -0.13
C GLY A 19 -14.61 -10.51 -0.25
N GLY A 20 -15.28 -11.66 -0.15
CA GLY A 20 -14.67 -12.98 -0.38
C GLY A 20 -14.15 -13.15 -1.82
N ARG A 21 -14.92 -12.74 -2.83
CA ARG A 21 -14.49 -12.77 -4.24
C ARG A 21 -13.30 -11.85 -4.49
N ALA A 22 -13.30 -10.66 -3.92
CA ALA A 22 -12.16 -9.72 -4.01
C ALA A 22 -10.89 -10.35 -3.41
N ALA A 23 -10.97 -10.96 -2.23
CA ALA A 23 -9.84 -11.64 -1.62
C ALA A 23 -9.31 -12.80 -2.48
N ASP A 24 -10.21 -13.59 -3.10
CA ASP A 24 -9.81 -14.67 -4.01
C ASP A 24 -9.14 -14.14 -5.29
N ALA A 25 -9.62 -13.04 -5.86
CA ALA A 25 -9.08 -12.43 -7.06
C ALA A 25 -7.62 -11.95 -6.90
N ILE A 26 -7.23 -11.54 -5.69
CA ILE A 26 -5.89 -11.00 -5.42
C ILE A 26 -4.86 -12.05 -4.96
N LYS A 27 -5.28 -13.25 -4.56
CA LYS A 27 -4.41 -14.29 -3.96
C LYS A 27 -3.13 -14.55 -4.74
N GLN A 28 -3.25 -14.71 -6.07
CA GLN A 28 -2.07 -15.01 -6.88
C GLN A 28 -1.13 -13.82 -6.99
N MET A 29 -1.67 -12.61 -7.16
CA MET A 29 -0.86 -11.37 -7.25
C MET A 29 -0.04 -11.15 -5.98
N VAL A 30 -0.65 -11.36 -4.82
CA VAL A 30 0.04 -11.25 -3.52
C VAL A 30 1.08 -12.35 -3.37
N LYS A 31 0.75 -13.60 -3.71
CA LYS A 31 1.70 -14.72 -3.69
C LYS A 31 2.93 -14.46 -4.57
N ASP A 32 2.75 -13.78 -5.71
CA ASP A 32 3.83 -13.46 -6.64
C ASP A 32 4.83 -12.42 -6.08
N THR A 33 4.50 -11.76 -4.96
CA THR A 33 5.41 -10.86 -4.23
C THR A 33 6.25 -11.58 -3.18
N ASN A 34 5.95 -12.87 -2.90
CA ASN A 34 6.56 -13.60 -1.79
C ASN A 34 8.07 -13.67 -1.91
N ARG A 35 8.72 -13.39 -0.80
CA ARG A 35 10.12 -13.67 -0.53
C ARG A 35 10.24 -15.03 0.18
N PRO A 36 11.45 -15.64 0.21
CA PRO A 36 11.67 -16.91 0.92
C PRO A 36 11.31 -16.86 2.42
N GLU A 37 11.34 -15.67 3.02
CA GLU A 37 11.05 -15.45 4.43
C GLU A 37 9.55 -15.45 4.75
N VAL A 38 8.67 -15.33 3.74
CA VAL A 38 7.22 -15.32 3.96
C VAL A 38 6.74 -16.70 4.39
N ILE A 39 5.98 -16.75 5.50
CA ILE A 39 5.42 -17.98 6.04
C ILE A 39 3.90 -17.95 5.89
N GLY A 40 3.34 -18.99 5.25
CA GLY A 40 1.90 -19.08 5.03
C GLY A 40 1.42 -18.35 3.77
N GLY A 41 0.21 -17.78 3.83
CA GLY A 41 -0.45 -17.09 2.72
C GLY A 41 -1.59 -16.20 3.20
N ILE A 42 -2.33 -15.59 2.28
CA ILE A 42 -3.48 -14.73 2.58
C ILE A 42 -4.58 -15.55 3.28
N GLY A 43 -5.25 -14.92 4.25
CA GLY A 43 -6.40 -15.48 4.97
C GLY A 43 -6.12 -15.80 6.45
N GLY A 44 -4.90 -15.54 6.93
CA GLY A 44 -4.58 -15.51 8.35
C GLY A 44 -4.86 -14.13 8.98
N PHE A 45 -4.93 -14.07 10.32
CA PHE A 45 -5.10 -12.82 11.05
C PHE A 45 -3.86 -11.90 11.04
N GLY A 46 -2.74 -12.36 10.48
CA GLY A 46 -1.53 -11.55 10.36
C GLY A 46 -0.56 -12.13 9.34
N GLY A 47 0.24 -11.27 8.74
CA GLY A 47 1.34 -11.66 7.87
C GLY A 47 2.51 -12.21 8.70
N LEU A 48 3.00 -13.39 8.33
CA LEU A 48 4.14 -14.02 9.00
C LEU A 48 5.39 -13.89 8.13
N PHE A 49 6.46 -13.38 8.75
CA PHE A 49 7.74 -13.19 8.09
C PHE A 49 8.87 -13.70 8.98
N SER A 50 9.72 -14.58 8.45
CA SER A 50 10.84 -15.16 9.19
C SER A 50 11.95 -14.15 9.39
N ALA A 51 12.33 -13.91 10.63
CA ALA A 51 13.47 -13.07 10.99
C ALA A 51 14.81 -13.86 11.00
N ALA A 52 14.81 -15.12 10.52
CA ALA A 52 15.99 -15.99 10.61
C ALA A 52 17.24 -15.44 9.89
N ALA A 53 17.04 -14.70 8.78
CA ALA A 53 18.14 -14.06 8.05
C ALA A 53 18.79 -12.90 8.82
N LEU A 54 18.08 -12.29 9.77
CA LEU A 54 18.59 -11.15 10.57
C LEU A 54 19.65 -11.56 11.59
N LYS A 55 19.75 -12.84 11.93
CA LYS A 55 20.74 -13.37 12.88
C LYS A 55 22.19 -13.16 12.43
N ASP A 56 22.43 -12.96 11.13
CA ASP A 56 23.75 -12.77 10.56
C ASP A 56 24.15 -11.27 10.52
N MET A 57 23.27 -10.38 10.97
CA MET A 57 23.53 -8.95 11.15
C MET A 57 24.17 -8.70 12.52
N GLU A 58 25.00 -7.65 12.61
CA GLU A 58 25.68 -7.27 13.87
C GLU A 58 24.68 -6.67 14.87
N ASP A 59 23.85 -5.74 14.41
CA ASP A 59 22.82 -5.08 15.23
C ASP A 59 21.64 -4.68 14.31
N PRO A 60 20.70 -5.60 14.04
CA PRO A 60 19.59 -5.35 13.11
C PRO A 60 18.59 -4.35 13.70
N ILE A 61 18.42 -3.23 13.00
CA ILE A 61 17.42 -2.19 13.32
C ILE A 61 16.25 -2.34 12.36
N LEU A 62 15.05 -2.58 12.92
CA LEU A 62 13.82 -2.53 12.16
C LEU A 62 13.34 -1.09 12.01
N ILE A 63 12.98 -0.72 10.81
CA ILE A 63 12.44 0.59 10.47
C ILE A 63 11.09 0.40 9.83
N SER A 64 10.10 1.16 10.25
CA SER A 64 8.76 1.13 9.67
C SER A 64 8.39 2.51 9.13
N GLY A 65 7.66 2.51 8.02
CA GLY A 65 7.05 3.70 7.42
C GLY A 65 5.58 3.43 7.13
N THR A 66 4.76 4.46 7.24
CA THR A 66 3.34 4.43 6.84
C THR A 66 3.00 5.72 6.14
N ASP A 67 2.25 5.62 5.05
CA ASP A 67 1.78 6.77 4.30
C ASP A 67 0.47 6.44 3.58
N GLY A 68 -0.28 7.47 3.20
CA GLY A 68 -1.42 7.38 2.31
C GLY A 68 -1.00 7.76 0.88
N VAL A 69 -1.72 7.26 -0.12
CA VAL A 69 -1.42 7.61 -1.51
C VAL A 69 -1.75 9.08 -1.83
N GLY A 70 -2.63 9.69 -1.04
CA GLY A 70 -2.98 11.10 -1.12
C GLY A 70 -3.92 11.47 -2.27
N THR A 71 -4.01 12.77 -2.53
CA THR A 71 -5.06 13.35 -3.41
C THR A 71 -4.88 13.05 -4.90
N LYS A 72 -3.83 12.33 -5.31
CA LYS A 72 -3.72 11.78 -6.67
C LYS A 72 -4.81 10.74 -6.99
N LEU A 73 -5.46 10.16 -5.96
CA LEU A 73 -6.61 9.27 -6.14
C LEU A 73 -7.72 9.90 -6.98
N VAL A 74 -7.93 11.21 -6.85
CA VAL A 74 -8.93 11.92 -7.66
C VAL A 74 -8.62 11.79 -9.15
N LEU A 75 -7.35 11.79 -9.55
CA LEU A 75 -6.97 11.58 -10.95
C LEU A 75 -7.22 10.13 -11.39
N ALA A 76 -6.92 9.16 -10.53
CA ALA A 76 -7.23 7.75 -10.81
C ALA A 76 -8.73 7.54 -11.02
N GLN A 77 -9.58 8.16 -10.20
CA GLN A 77 -11.03 8.11 -10.31
C GLN A 77 -11.55 8.80 -11.59
N ILE A 78 -11.11 10.03 -11.88
CA ILE A 78 -11.51 10.75 -13.10
C ILE A 78 -11.14 9.99 -14.37
N MET A 79 -9.98 9.34 -14.38
CA MET A 79 -9.44 8.62 -15.54
C MET A 79 -9.87 7.17 -15.60
N ASP A 80 -10.56 6.66 -14.59
CA ASP A 80 -10.85 5.21 -14.39
C ASP A 80 -9.59 4.34 -14.55
N ARG A 81 -8.46 4.80 -13.94
CA ARG A 81 -7.15 4.17 -14.03
C ARG A 81 -6.62 3.86 -12.63
N HIS A 82 -6.90 2.66 -12.14
CA HIS A 82 -6.64 2.25 -10.76
C HIS A 82 -5.42 1.33 -10.60
N GLU A 83 -4.96 0.73 -11.70
CA GLU A 83 -3.91 -0.30 -11.71
C GLU A 83 -2.50 0.23 -11.45
N THR A 84 -2.29 1.54 -11.40
CA THR A 84 -0.96 2.13 -11.18
C THR A 84 -0.81 2.85 -9.86
N VAL A 85 -1.91 3.34 -9.28
CA VAL A 85 -1.87 4.17 -8.06
C VAL A 85 -1.31 3.41 -6.84
N GLY A 86 -1.45 2.08 -6.81
CA GLY A 86 -0.86 1.24 -5.77
C GLY A 86 0.67 1.22 -5.80
N GLN A 87 1.30 1.41 -6.96
CA GLN A 87 2.77 1.55 -7.04
C GLN A 87 3.23 2.84 -6.35
N ASP A 88 2.47 3.94 -6.50
CA ASP A 88 2.73 5.19 -5.80
C ASP A 88 2.66 5.00 -4.29
N LEU A 89 1.65 4.28 -3.79
CA LEU A 89 1.50 3.97 -2.37
C LEU A 89 2.73 3.25 -1.81
N VAL A 90 3.16 2.18 -2.49
CA VAL A 90 4.34 1.42 -2.07
C VAL A 90 5.59 2.29 -2.09
N ALA A 91 5.78 3.07 -3.15
CA ALA A 91 6.93 3.97 -3.29
C ALA A 91 7.00 5.00 -2.16
N MET A 92 5.86 5.59 -1.77
CA MET A 92 5.81 6.57 -0.69
C MET A 92 6.28 5.97 0.64
N CYS A 93 5.76 4.80 1.01
CA CYS A 93 6.14 4.13 2.25
C CYS A 93 7.59 3.62 2.23
N VAL A 94 8.01 3.02 1.11
CA VAL A 94 9.34 2.40 0.98
C VAL A 94 10.44 3.45 0.92
N ASN A 95 10.24 4.57 0.23
CA ASN A 95 11.25 5.63 0.13
C ASN A 95 11.57 6.24 1.49
N ASP A 96 10.63 6.30 2.42
CA ASP A 96 10.86 6.80 3.78
C ASP A 96 11.87 5.93 4.54
N ILE A 97 11.73 4.62 4.47
CA ILE A 97 12.66 3.72 5.15
C ILE A 97 14.01 3.63 4.44
N LEU A 98 14.04 3.77 3.11
CA LEU A 98 15.27 3.84 2.32
C LEU A 98 16.17 5.03 2.71
N ALA A 99 15.56 6.14 3.16
CA ALA A 99 16.31 7.31 3.63
C ALA A 99 17.22 6.98 4.84
N SER A 100 16.95 5.92 5.57
CA SER A 100 17.79 5.40 6.64
C SER A 100 18.75 4.28 6.20
N GLY A 101 18.74 3.90 4.92
CA GLY A 101 19.53 2.79 4.37
C GLY A 101 18.92 1.41 4.60
N ALA A 102 17.63 1.33 4.94
CA ALA A 102 16.96 0.07 5.21
C ALA A 102 16.59 -0.67 3.92
N GLU A 103 16.72 -2.00 3.94
CA GLU A 103 16.14 -2.89 2.96
C GLU A 103 14.67 -3.14 3.30
N PRO A 104 13.71 -2.93 2.37
CA PRO A 104 12.31 -3.26 2.59
C PRO A 104 12.15 -4.78 2.72
N LEU A 105 11.43 -5.24 3.75
CA LEU A 105 11.16 -6.67 3.97
C LEU A 105 9.75 -7.05 3.54
N PHE A 106 8.76 -6.35 4.09
CA PHE A 106 7.36 -6.62 3.79
C PHE A 106 6.50 -5.36 3.87
N PHE A 107 5.33 -5.47 3.28
CA PHE A 107 4.33 -4.42 3.13
C PHE A 107 2.96 -4.92 3.57
N LEU A 108 2.16 -4.02 4.10
CA LEU A 108 0.74 -4.20 4.40
C LEU A 108 -0.01 -3.02 3.78
N ASP A 109 -1.19 -3.28 3.22
CA ASP A 109 -2.07 -2.23 2.69
C ASP A 109 -3.39 -2.15 3.46
N TYR A 110 -4.01 -0.98 3.41
CA TYR A 110 -5.36 -0.76 3.88
C TYR A 110 -6.14 -0.02 2.79
N VAL A 111 -7.23 -0.62 2.36
CA VAL A 111 -8.15 -0.03 1.39
C VAL A 111 -9.47 0.28 2.10
N ALA A 112 -9.77 1.57 2.30
CA ALA A 112 -11.09 2.03 2.68
C ALA A 112 -11.87 2.33 1.40
N ILE A 113 -13.09 1.79 1.25
CA ILE A 113 -13.90 1.97 0.04
C ILE A 113 -15.38 2.09 0.39
N GLY A 114 -16.13 2.85 -0.38
CA GLY A 114 -17.57 3.01 -0.17
C GLY A 114 -18.36 1.73 -0.46
N HIS A 115 -17.98 1.01 -1.53
CA HIS A 115 -18.56 -0.28 -1.91
C HIS A 115 -17.50 -1.16 -2.57
N ILE A 116 -17.39 -2.42 -2.13
CA ILE A 116 -16.43 -3.39 -2.69
C ILE A 116 -16.99 -3.98 -3.98
N GLU A 117 -16.18 -3.88 -5.05
CA GLU A 117 -16.33 -4.62 -6.30
C GLU A 117 -15.03 -5.39 -6.55
N ALA A 118 -15.12 -6.71 -6.71
CA ALA A 118 -13.95 -7.59 -6.80
C ALA A 118 -12.99 -7.20 -7.93
N GLU A 119 -13.52 -6.80 -9.10
CA GLU A 119 -12.71 -6.38 -10.24
C GLU A 119 -11.97 -5.05 -9.98
N HIS A 120 -12.63 -4.10 -9.31
CA HIS A 120 -12.03 -2.84 -8.93
C HIS A 120 -10.91 -3.04 -7.90
N MET A 121 -11.18 -3.84 -6.87
CA MET A 121 -10.17 -4.20 -5.87
C MET A 121 -8.96 -4.90 -6.49
N ALA A 122 -9.19 -5.81 -7.45
CA ALA A 122 -8.10 -6.50 -8.15
C ALA A 122 -7.19 -5.52 -8.91
N LYS A 123 -7.75 -4.46 -9.53
CA LYS A 123 -6.95 -3.40 -10.20
C LYS A 123 -6.09 -2.63 -9.20
N ILE A 124 -6.66 -2.22 -8.07
CA ILE A 124 -5.95 -1.47 -7.02
C ILE A 124 -4.81 -2.31 -6.45
N ILE A 125 -5.12 -3.54 -5.99
CA ILE A 125 -4.13 -4.43 -5.36
C ILE A 125 -3.07 -4.90 -6.37
N LYS A 126 -3.41 -4.99 -7.66
CA LYS A 126 -2.39 -5.22 -8.70
C LYS A 126 -1.30 -4.16 -8.66
N GLY A 127 -1.67 -2.88 -8.55
CA GLY A 127 -0.71 -1.78 -8.44
C GLY A 127 0.17 -1.92 -7.20
N VAL A 128 -0.42 -2.27 -6.05
CA VAL A 128 0.33 -2.50 -4.80
C VAL A 128 1.30 -3.68 -4.95
N ALA A 129 0.84 -4.82 -5.49
CA ALA A 129 1.67 -5.99 -5.71
C ALA A 129 2.83 -5.71 -6.68
N ASP A 130 2.57 -4.98 -7.76
CA ASP A 130 3.61 -4.58 -8.72
C ASP A 130 4.63 -3.62 -8.07
N GLY A 131 4.18 -2.69 -7.23
CA GLY A 131 5.05 -1.83 -6.44
C GLY A 131 5.92 -2.62 -5.46
N CYS A 132 5.35 -3.59 -4.75
CA CYS A 132 6.09 -4.49 -3.84
C CYS A 132 7.17 -5.29 -4.58
N LYS A 133 6.87 -5.82 -5.79
CA LYS A 133 7.86 -6.51 -6.63
C LYS A 133 9.01 -5.58 -7.02
N LEU A 134 8.70 -4.35 -7.43
CA LEU A 134 9.71 -3.34 -7.78
C LEU A 134 10.58 -2.98 -6.58
N ALA A 135 10.00 -2.86 -5.39
CA ALA A 135 10.70 -2.55 -4.14
C ALA A 135 11.45 -3.77 -3.55
N GLY A 136 11.19 -4.99 -4.05
CA GLY A 136 11.78 -6.22 -3.52
C GLY A 136 11.23 -6.63 -2.16
N CYS A 137 10.03 -6.16 -1.77
CA CYS A 137 9.37 -6.55 -0.52
C CYS A 137 8.14 -7.43 -0.79
N ALA A 138 7.71 -8.20 0.23
CA ALA A 138 6.55 -9.05 0.12
C ALA A 138 5.29 -8.35 0.63
N LEU A 139 4.18 -8.41 -0.12
CA LEU A 139 2.86 -8.03 0.38
C LEU A 139 2.35 -9.19 1.23
N VAL A 140 2.43 -9.07 2.55
CA VAL A 140 2.15 -10.20 3.48
C VAL A 140 0.74 -10.18 4.04
N GLY A 141 -0.02 -9.13 3.80
CA GLY A 141 -1.39 -8.97 4.25
C GLY A 141 -1.90 -7.56 3.99
N GLY A 142 -3.12 -7.31 4.40
CA GLY A 142 -3.81 -6.03 4.26
C GLY A 142 -5.24 -6.12 4.73
N GLU A 143 -5.99 -5.06 4.51
CA GLU A 143 -7.41 -4.98 4.87
C GLU A 143 -8.18 -4.27 3.74
N MET A 144 -9.36 -4.78 3.43
CA MET A 144 -10.34 -4.14 2.54
C MET A 144 -11.62 -3.88 3.35
N ALA A 145 -11.91 -2.62 3.62
CA ALA A 145 -13.02 -2.25 4.48
C ALA A 145 -14.07 -1.43 3.74
N GLU A 146 -15.31 -1.91 3.69
CA GLU A 146 -16.44 -1.13 3.23
C GLU A 146 -16.88 -0.10 4.27
N HIS A 147 -17.13 1.12 3.80
CA HIS A 147 -17.54 2.26 4.62
C HIS A 147 -18.88 2.86 4.14
N PRO A 148 -19.99 2.07 4.14
CA PRO A 148 -21.29 2.58 3.70
C PRO A 148 -21.75 3.74 4.59
N GLY A 149 -22.21 4.82 3.96
CA GLY A 149 -22.63 6.03 4.67
C GLY A 149 -21.50 6.96 5.14
N VAL A 150 -20.25 6.55 5.07
CA VAL A 150 -19.06 7.36 5.32
C VAL A 150 -18.41 7.82 4.01
N MET A 151 -18.34 6.93 3.02
CA MET A 151 -17.80 7.18 1.70
C MET A 151 -18.88 6.98 0.64
N ALA A 152 -18.81 7.71 -0.48
CA ALA A 152 -19.64 7.41 -1.64
C ALA A 152 -19.21 6.06 -2.24
N PRO A 153 -20.12 5.33 -2.92
CA PRO A 153 -19.81 3.95 -3.39
C PRO A 153 -18.53 3.81 -4.20
N ALA A 154 -18.21 4.80 -5.05
CA ALA A 154 -17.02 4.77 -5.89
C ALA A 154 -15.77 5.38 -5.23
N ASP A 155 -15.92 5.99 -4.05
CA ASP A 155 -14.80 6.60 -3.35
C ASP A 155 -13.98 5.54 -2.62
N TYR A 156 -12.66 5.72 -2.64
CA TYR A 156 -11.75 4.89 -1.87
C TYR A 156 -10.53 5.69 -1.42
N ASP A 157 -9.85 5.19 -0.40
CA ASP A 157 -8.55 5.67 0.04
C ASP A 157 -7.59 4.51 0.26
N LEU A 158 -6.30 4.77 0.08
CA LEU A 158 -5.25 3.79 0.19
C LEU A 158 -4.22 4.25 1.22
N ALA A 159 -3.95 3.40 2.19
CA ALA A 159 -2.83 3.56 3.10
C ALA A 159 -1.91 2.33 3.04
N GLY A 160 -0.63 2.54 3.24
CA GLY A 160 0.37 1.49 3.25
C GLY A 160 1.22 1.52 4.50
N PHE A 161 1.76 0.37 4.84
CA PHE A 161 2.66 0.19 5.95
C PHE A 161 3.79 -0.74 5.53
N THR A 162 5.03 -0.28 5.64
CA THR A 162 6.22 -1.08 5.32
C THR A 162 7.10 -1.28 6.54
N VAL A 163 7.78 -2.43 6.56
CA VAL A 163 8.84 -2.71 7.51
C VAL A 163 10.08 -3.10 6.73
N GLY A 164 11.19 -2.50 7.08
CA GLY A 164 12.51 -2.82 6.57
C GLY A 164 13.52 -3.05 7.68
N VAL A 165 14.72 -3.39 7.30
CA VAL A 165 15.84 -3.63 8.21
C VAL A 165 17.11 -2.99 7.70
N VAL A 166 17.91 -2.46 8.62
CA VAL A 166 19.29 -2.03 8.36
C VAL A 166 20.18 -2.49 9.49
N ASP A 167 21.40 -2.89 9.17
CA ASP A 167 22.39 -3.15 10.19
C ASP A 167 22.89 -1.80 10.75
N ARG A 168 22.89 -1.60 12.09
CA ARG A 168 23.23 -0.31 12.71
C ARG A 168 24.51 0.32 12.16
N PRO A 169 25.62 -0.41 11.93
CA PRO A 169 26.82 0.16 11.35
C PRO A 169 26.65 0.71 9.92
N LYS A 170 25.60 0.28 9.20
CA LYS A 170 25.30 0.68 7.81
C LYS A 170 24.19 1.71 7.71
N MET A 171 23.60 2.09 8.85
CA MET A 171 22.53 3.06 8.88
C MET A 171 23.01 4.42 8.38
N LEU A 172 22.22 5.03 7.48
CA LEU A 172 22.48 6.38 6.99
C LEU A 172 22.19 7.39 8.09
N ASP A 173 23.19 8.20 8.45
CA ASP A 173 23.08 9.23 9.47
C ASP A 173 23.36 10.61 8.84
N PRO A 174 22.40 11.56 8.88
CA PRO A 174 22.60 12.92 8.40
C PRO A 174 23.80 13.64 9.03
N ALA A 175 24.19 13.25 10.26
CA ALA A 175 25.36 13.82 10.94
C ALA A 175 26.69 13.49 10.23
N ASN A 176 26.69 12.50 9.33
CA ASN A 176 27.88 12.13 8.57
C ASN A 176 28.07 12.99 7.30
N VAL A 177 27.08 13.78 6.89
CA VAL A 177 27.15 14.66 5.71
C VAL A 177 28.16 15.78 5.95
N ARG A 178 29.09 15.98 5.00
CA ARG A 178 30.21 16.91 5.12
C ARG A 178 30.36 17.82 3.92
N PRO A 179 30.95 19.00 4.07
CA PRO A 179 31.35 19.84 2.95
C PRO A 179 32.32 19.07 2.02
N GLY A 180 32.00 19.00 0.73
CA GLY A 180 32.74 18.26 -0.27
C GLY A 180 32.09 16.95 -0.69
N ASP A 181 31.01 16.51 -0.04
CA ASP A 181 30.22 15.37 -0.50
C ASP A 181 29.56 15.67 -1.84
N VAL A 182 29.46 14.64 -2.68
CA VAL A 182 28.83 14.74 -4.00
C VAL A 182 27.32 14.51 -3.88
N ILE A 183 26.57 15.46 -4.39
CA ILE A 183 25.10 15.32 -4.49
C ILE A 183 24.77 14.57 -5.79
N LEU A 184 24.06 13.44 -5.65
CA LEU A 184 23.55 12.68 -6.77
C LEU A 184 22.07 13.00 -6.98
N GLY A 185 21.66 13.26 -8.20
CA GLY A 185 20.27 13.48 -8.59
C GLY A 185 19.78 12.41 -9.55
N LEU A 186 18.58 11.91 -9.35
CA LEU A 186 17.88 11.08 -10.31
C LEU A 186 16.93 11.96 -11.13
N PRO A 187 16.93 11.86 -12.48
CA PRO A 187 16.00 12.62 -13.29
C PRO A 187 14.57 12.17 -13.03
N SER A 188 13.64 13.13 -12.99
CA SER A 188 12.21 12.84 -12.92
C SER A 188 11.65 12.46 -14.29
N THR A 189 10.69 11.53 -14.32
CA THR A 189 9.92 11.15 -15.51
C THR A 189 8.57 11.86 -15.60
N GLY A 190 8.26 12.73 -14.66
CA GLY A 190 7.00 13.47 -14.57
C GLY A 190 6.76 13.98 -13.17
N VAL A 191 5.49 14.28 -12.84
CA VAL A 191 5.08 14.66 -11.49
C VAL A 191 4.99 13.39 -10.64
N HIS A 192 5.72 13.37 -9.52
CA HIS A 192 5.79 12.22 -8.60
C HIS A 192 5.35 12.59 -7.20
N SER A 193 5.08 11.56 -6.39
CA SER A 193 4.89 11.59 -4.94
C SER A 193 3.73 12.50 -4.52
N ASN A 194 4.00 13.62 -3.87
CA ASN A 194 3.03 14.48 -3.20
C ASN A 194 2.68 15.75 -3.97
N GLY A 195 1.76 16.56 -3.40
CA GLY A 195 1.40 17.86 -3.94
C GLY A 195 0.33 17.85 -5.02
N TYR A 196 -0.40 16.74 -5.20
CA TYR A 196 -1.40 16.61 -6.27
C TYR A 196 -2.61 17.52 -6.12
N SER A 197 -2.92 18.02 -4.94
CA SER A 197 -3.92 19.07 -4.77
C SER A 197 -3.52 20.34 -5.54
N LEU A 198 -2.24 20.74 -5.46
CA LEU A 198 -1.71 21.88 -6.22
C LEU A 198 -1.63 21.54 -7.72
N VAL A 199 -1.14 20.35 -8.08
CA VAL A 199 -1.06 19.91 -9.48
C VAL A 199 -2.44 20.00 -10.14
N ARG A 200 -3.48 19.38 -9.54
CA ARG A 200 -4.85 19.44 -10.07
C ARG A 200 -5.35 20.86 -10.25
N LYS A 201 -5.08 21.72 -9.27
CA LYS A 201 -5.48 23.15 -9.38
C LYS A 201 -4.78 23.85 -10.53
N VAL A 202 -3.48 23.61 -10.72
CA VAL A 202 -2.69 24.22 -11.80
C VAL A 202 -3.16 23.76 -13.18
N ILE A 203 -3.48 22.47 -13.34
CA ILE A 203 -3.95 21.91 -14.63
C ILE A 203 -5.45 22.06 -14.85
N GLY A 204 -6.19 22.60 -13.87
CA GLY A 204 -7.60 22.95 -14.02
C GLY A 204 -8.58 21.77 -13.91
N VAL A 205 -8.22 20.68 -13.24
CA VAL A 205 -9.12 19.52 -13.00
C VAL A 205 -9.87 19.61 -11.67
N ASP A 206 -9.66 20.63 -10.86
CA ASP A 206 -10.46 20.88 -9.66
C ASP A 206 -11.84 21.41 -10.06
N GLY A 207 -12.89 20.66 -9.75
CA GLY A 207 -14.28 21.02 -10.05
C GLY A 207 -14.89 20.29 -11.25
N ILE A 208 -14.25 19.24 -11.74
CA ILE A 208 -14.84 18.29 -12.68
C ILE A 208 -15.58 17.21 -11.89
#